data_4752c06787f11dcaf03cc2e5da42303f
#
_entry.id   4752c06787f11dcaf03cc2e5da42303f
#
_cell.length_a   1.000
_cell.length_b   1.000
_cell.length_c   1.000
_cell.angle_alpha   90.00
_cell.angle_beta   90.00
_cell.angle_gamma   90.00
#
_symmetry.space_group_name_H-M   'P 1'
#
loop_
_entity.id
_entity.type
_entity.pdbx_description
1 polymer ?
#
loop_
_entity_poly.entity_id
_entity_poly.type
_entity_poly.pdbx_seq_one_letter_code
_entity_poly.pdbx_strand_id
1 'polypeptide(L)'
;TFLNYYTAIIVRDFLANLTNASCKIKWPNDIILNGKKGCGILIEKKKFENVEYYIIGIGINVLQTDFSNLPKAGSVLTATDLSFDLKEFTNQFHQYLISRIQDINPEEEILNIYNQSLFRKDEISVFQKNNLRQNGIIKNADKNGFLWIDLENEGLQKFFHKEIELLYWTLKLIDERI
;
A
#
# COMPACT_ATOMS: atom_id res chain seq x y z
N THR A 1 -11.69 -5.15 8.07
CA THR A 1 -11.30 -3.97 7.24
C THR A 1 -10.41 -3.02 8.03
N PHE A 2 -10.84 -2.50 9.20
CA PHE A 2 -10.08 -1.51 9.97
C PHE A 2 -8.69 -1.99 10.40
N LEU A 3 -8.55 -3.23 10.87
CA LEU A 3 -7.23 -3.77 11.20
C LEU A 3 -6.26 -3.73 10.02
N ASN A 4 -6.76 -4.00 8.79
CA ASN A 4 -5.94 -3.93 7.58
C ASN A 4 -5.52 -2.48 7.28
N TYR A 5 -6.44 -1.53 7.38
CA TYR A 5 -6.15 -0.12 7.18
C TYR A 5 -5.17 0.41 8.22
N TYR A 6 -5.39 0.07 9.48
CA TYR A 6 -4.52 0.50 10.56
C TYR A 6 -3.11 -0.09 10.43
N THR A 7 -3.00 -1.39 10.14
CA THR A 7 -1.70 -2.02 9.88
C THR A 7 -0.96 -1.35 8.71
N ALA A 8 -1.67 -1.01 7.63
CA ALA A 8 -1.07 -0.33 6.48
C ALA A 8 -0.56 1.07 6.84
N ILE A 9 -1.30 1.82 7.68
CA ILE A 9 -0.87 3.11 8.21
C ILE A 9 0.41 2.95 9.05
N ILE A 10 0.44 1.98 9.99
CA ILE A 10 1.61 1.75 10.85
C ILE A 10 2.86 1.46 10.00
N VAL A 11 2.74 0.57 9.01
CA VAL A 11 3.88 0.21 8.13
C VAL A 11 4.33 1.40 7.30
N ARG A 12 3.37 2.16 6.72
CA ARG A 12 3.65 3.37 5.97
C ARG A 12 4.40 4.41 6.81
N ASP A 13 3.91 4.66 8.03
CA ASP A 13 4.49 5.65 8.94
C ASP A 13 5.90 5.25 9.40
N PHE A 14 6.09 3.96 9.74
CA PHE A 14 7.42 3.46 10.07
C PHE A 14 8.41 3.71 8.93
N LEU A 15 8.07 3.31 7.71
CA LEU A 15 8.96 3.49 6.56
C LEU A 15 9.18 4.96 6.22
N ALA A 16 8.16 5.80 6.28
CA ALA A 16 8.27 7.23 6.04
C ALA A 16 9.20 7.91 7.06
N ASN A 17 9.04 7.61 8.35
CA ASN A 17 9.86 8.18 9.41
C ASN A 17 11.32 7.71 9.35
N LEU A 18 11.53 6.43 9.00
CA LEU A 18 12.87 5.86 8.92
C LEU A 18 13.67 6.36 7.74
N THR A 19 13.01 6.65 6.61
CA THR A 19 13.68 6.91 5.32
C THR A 19 13.51 8.32 4.80
N ASN A 20 12.60 9.12 5.35
CA ASN A 20 12.13 10.40 4.79
C ASN A 20 11.63 10.31 3.34
N ALA A 21 11.30 9.11 2.88
CA ALA A 21 10.81 8.89 1.52
C ALA A 21 9.30 9.11 1.41
N SER A 22 8.81 9.33 0.19
CA SER A 22 7.38 9.35 -0.09
C SER A 22 6.79 7.95 0.07
N CYS A 23 6.02 7.76 1.13
CA CYS A 23 5.32 6.50 1.42
C CYS A 23 3.82 6.69 1.28
N LYS A 24 3.19 5.91 0.42
CA LYS A 24 1.74 5.92 0.17
C LYS A 24 1.17 4.50 0.25
N ILE A 25 -0.12 4.41 0.49
CA ILE A 25 -0.83 3.12 0.56
C ILE A 25 -1.55 2.88 -0.75
N LYS A 26 -1.13 1.86 -1.51
CA LYS A 26 -1.92 1.37 -2.63
C LYS A 26 -2.96 0.39 -2.07
N TRP A 27 -4.21 0.79 -2.16
CA TRP A 27 -5.33 -0.02 -1.72
C TRP A 27 -5.27 -1.46 -2.30
N PRO A 28 -5.59 -2.48 -1.49
CA PRO A 28 -6.00 -2.38 -0.09
C PRO A 28 -4.86 -2.44 0.93
N ASN A 29 -3.65 -2.91 0.59
CA ASN A 29 -2.66 -3.40 1.55
C ASN A 29 -1.20 -3.38 1.07
N ASP A 30 -0.89 -2.63 0.00
CA ASP A 30 0.48 -2.47 -0.50
C ASP A 30 1.06 -1.12 -0.07
N ILE A 31 2.33 -1.06 0.32
CA ILE A 31 3.03 0.20 0.57
C ILE A 31 3.91 0.54 -0.62
N ILE A 32 3.68 1.72 -1.15
CA ILE A 32 4.45 2.29 -2.26
C ILE A 32 5.48 3.25 -1.67
N LEU A 33 6.74 2.98 -1.95
CA LEU A 33 7.89 3.75 -1.53
C LEU A 33 8.53 4.37 -2.78
N ASN A 34 8.52 5.70 -2.88
CA ASN A 34 8.99 6.44 -4.06
C ASN A 34 8.48 5.86 -5.40
N GLY A 35 7.17 5.53 -5.46
CA GLY A 35 6.54 5.01 -6.68
C GLY A 35 6.69 3.51 -6.94
N LYS A 36 7.42 2.78 -6.09
CA LYS A 36 7.61 1.32 -6.19
C LYS A 36 6.98 0.59 -5.01
N LYS A 37 6.42 -0.60 -5.24
CA LYS A 37 5.91 -1.45 -4.16
C LYS A 37 7.07 -1.97 -3.32
N GLY A 38 7.20 -1.45 -2.10
CA GLY A 38 8.23 -1.86 -1.12
C GLY A 38 7.73 -2.84 -0.08
N CYS A 39 6.41 -2.92 0.15
CA CYS A 39 5.83 -3.81 1.15
C CYS A 39 4.44 -4.31 0.72
N GLY A 40 4.12 -5.52 1.16
CA GLY A 40 2.77 -6.09 1.09
C GLY A 40 2.34 -6.62 2.45
N ILE A 41 1.05 -6.49 2.76
CA ILE A 41 0.45 -6.91 4.02
C ILE A 41 -0.62 -7.96 3.73
N LEU A 42 -0.68 -9.01 4.54
CA LEU A 42 -1.72 -10.03 4.50
C LEU A 42 -2.27 -10.23 5.91
N ILE A 43 -3.57 -10.09 6.08
CA ILE A 43 -4.24 -10.36 7.35
C ILE A 43 -5.23 -11.50 7.17
N GLU A 44 -5.05 -12.55 7.93
CA GLU A 44 -5.95 -13.70 7.98
C GLU A 44 -6.65 -13.78 9.33
N LYS A 45 -7.97 -14.01 9.29
CA LYS A 45 -8.75 -14.32 10.48
C LYS A 45 -8.83 -15.83 10.64
N LYS A 46 -8.45 -16.35 11.80
CA LYS A 46 -8.53 -17.77 12.16
C LYS A 46 -9.36 -17.92 13.42
N LYS A 47 -10.03 -19.04 13.56
CA LYS A 47 -10.76 -19.41 14.77
C LYS A 47 -10.20 -20.72 15.31
N PHE A 48 -9.84 -20.74 16.57
CA PHE A 48 -9.36 -21.91 17.30
C PHE A 48 -10.03 -21.95 18.67
N GLU A 49 -10.65 -23.07 19.06
CA GLU A 49 -11.32 -23.26 20.35
C GLU A 49 -12.27 -22.10 20.75
N ASN A 50 -13.09 -21.63 19.79
CA ASN A 50 -14.00 -20.49 19.95
C ASN A 50 -13.35 -19.12 20.18
N VAL A 51 -12.01 -19.01 20.13
CA VAL A 51 -11.28 -17.75 20.14
C VAL A 51 -10.92 -17.36 18.70
N GLU A 52 -11.12 -16.08 18.36
CA GLU A 52 -10.74 -15.51 17.08
C GLU A 52 -9.35 -14.90 17.15
N TYR A 53 -8.50 -15.25 16.18
CA TYR A 53 -7.14 -14.74 16.03
C TYR A 53 -6.98 -14.04 14.70
N TYR A 54 -6.19 -12.99 14.69
CA TYR A 54 -5.72 -12.34 13.47
C TYR A 54 -4.23 -12.62 13.29
N ILE A 55 -3.88 -13.20 12.15
CA ILE A 55 -2.50 -13.42 11.74
C ILE A 55 -2.13 -12.29 10.79
N ILE A 56 -1.15 -11.47 11.18
CA ILE A 56 -0.70 -10.32 10.39
C ILE A 56 0.64 -10.67 9.77
N GLY A 57 0.67 -10.93 8.46
CA GLY A 57 1.87 -11.13 7.67
C GLY A 57 2.29 -9.82 7.01
N ILE A 58 3.53 -9.38 7.22
CA ILE A 58 4.08 -8.15 6.64
C ILE A 58 5.39 -8.49 5.95
N GLY A 59 5.44 -8.28 4.63
CA GLY A 59 6.63 -8.50 3.81
C GLY A 59 7.22 -7.18 3.35
N ILE A 60 8.37 -6.78 3.89
CA ILE A 60 9.08 -5.55 3.50
C ILE A 60 10.32 -5.92 2.70
N ASN A 61 10.46 -5.36 1.50
CA ASN A 61 11.70 -5.45 0.73
C ASN A 61 12.69 -4.42 1.30
N VAL A 62 13.77 -4.86 1.92
CA VAL A 62 14.74 -3.95 2.57
C VAL A 62 15.98 -3.78 1.71
N LEU A 63 16.72 -4.85 1.44
CA LEU A 63 18.04 -4.80 0.78
C LEU A 63 18.05 -5.38 -0.65
N GLN A 64 16.94 -5.93 -1.13
CA GLN A 64 16.86 -6.54 -2.45
C GLN A 64 17.14 -5.49 -3.54
N THR A 65 17.93 -5.87 -4.54
CA THR A 65 18.32 -4.98 -5.65
C THR A 65 17.80 -5.43 -7.01
N ASP A 66 17.55 -6.74 -7.19
CA ASP A 66 17.07 -7.28 -8.45
C ASP A 66 15.52 -7.37 -8.46
N PHE A 67 14.93 -6.53 -9.29
CA PHE A 67 13.49 -6.48 -9.58
C PHE A 67 13.23 -6.54 -11.10
N SER A 68 14.13 -7.11 -11.89
CA SER A 68 14.04 -7.17 -13.36
C SER A 68 12.74 -7.80 -13.85
N ASN A 69 12.25 -8.83 -13.14
CA ASN A 69 10.97 -9.50 -13.43
C ASN A 69 9.75 -8.88 -12.70
N LEU A 70 9.95 -7.87 -11.87
CA LEU A 70 8.94 -7.22 -11.06
C LEU A 70 9.05 -5.69 -11.15
N PRO A 71 8.77 -5.09 -12.32
CA PRO A 71 9.07 -3.68 -12.58
C PRO A 71 8.30 -2.69 -11.68
N LYS A 72 7.22 -3.13 -11.05
CA LYS A 72 6.46 -2.34 -10.07
C LYS A 72 7.04 -2.43 -8.65
N ALA A 73 7.94 -3.38 -8.36
CA ALA A 73 8.52 -3.58 -7.04
C ALA A 73 9.84 -2.80 -6.87
N GLY A 74 10.18 -2.59 -5.62
CA GLY A 74 11.44 -2.01 -5.16
C GLY A 74 11.69 -2.36 -3.70
N SER A 75 12.82 -1.95 -3.18
CA SER A 75 13.19 -2.09 -1.77
C SER A 75 13.46 -0.73 -1.12
N VAL A 76 13.66 -0.73 0.19
CA VAL A 76 14.15 0.46 0.90
C VAL A 76 15.46 0.92 0.27
N LEU A 77 16.41 0.01 0.06
CA LEU A 77 17.70 0.33 -0.55
C LEU A 77 17.55 0.94 -1.95
N THR A 78 16.77 0.31 -2.85
CA THR A 78 16.64 0.82 -4.23
C THR A 78 15.80 2.10 -4.35
N ALA A 79 14.98 2.40 -3.36
CA ALA A 79 14.13 3.59 -3.37
C ALA A 79 14.77 4.79 -2.67
N THR A 80 15.74 4.59 -1.78
CA THR A 80 16.25 5.64 -0.89
C THR A 80 17.78 5.70 -0.77
N ASP A 81 18.49 4.71 -1.33
CA ASP A 81 19.94 4.47 -1.17
C ASP A 81 20.37 4.24 0.29
N LEU A 82 19.40 4.02 1.21
CA LEU A 82 19.69 3.70 2.60
C LEU A 82 19.81 2.20 2.80
N SER A 83 20.85 1.79 3.50
CA SER A 83 21.12 0.40 3.88
C SER A 83 20.99 0.22 5.38
N PHE A 84 20.39 -0.87 5.80
CA PHE A 84 20.14 -1.19 7.20
C PHE A 84 20.64 -2.59 7.54
N ASP A 85 21.10 -2.80 8.77
CA ASP A 85 21.21 -4.15 9.33
C ASP A 85 19.81 -4.76 9.46
N LEU A 86 19.59 -5.94 8.86
CA LEU A 86 18.26 -6.56 8.82
C LEU A 86 17.72 -6.93 10.19
N LYS A 87 18.61 -7.32 11.12
CA LYS A 87 18.21 -7.69 12.47
C LYS A 87 17.77 -6.45 13.25
N GLU A 88 18.54 -5.38 13.15
CA GLU A 88 18.18 -4.11 13.78
C GLU A 88 16.89 -3.52 13.19
N PHE A 89 16.77 -3.48 11.87
CA PHE A 89 15.55 -3.05 11.17
C PHE A 89 14.32 -3.84 11.66
N THR A 90 14.45 -5.18 11.73
CA THR A 90 13.35 -6.05 12.16
C THR A 90 12.96 -5.78 13.60
N ASN A 91 13.93 -5.60 14.49
CA ASN A 91 13.68 -5.29 15.90
C ASN A 91 13.00 -3.92 16.07
N GLN A 92 13.48 -2.89 15.38
CA GLN A 92 12.89 -1.55 15.41
C GLN A 92 11.45 -1.58 14.87
N PHE A 93 11.23 -2.24 13.74
CA PHE A 93 9.89 -2.40 13.18
C PHE A 93 8.95 -3.15 14.10
N HIS A 94 9.39 -4.26 14.69
CA HIS A 94 8.59 -5.04 15.62
C HIS A 94 8.19 -4.22 16.86
N GLN A 95 9.11 -3.51 17.48
CA GLN A 95 8.81 -2.64 18.61
C GLN A 95 7.82 -1.53 18.23
N TYR A 96 8.02 -0.91 17.06
CA TYR A 96 7.13 0.11 16.57
C TYR A 96 5.71 -0.43 16.31
N LEU A 97 5.61 -1.59 15.65
CA LEU A 97 4.32 -2.24 15.38
C LEU A 97 3.57 -2.56 16.66
N ILE A 98 4.23 -3.20 17.63
CA ILE A 98 3.60 -3.60 18.91
C ILE A 98 3.14 -2.36 19.69
N SER A 99 3.95 -1.31 19.77
CA SER A 99 3.57 -0.09 20.48
C SER A 99 2.33 0.59 19.89
N ARG A 100 2.16 0.49 18.54
CA ARG A 100 1.02 1.12 17.86
C ARG A 100 -0.23 0.25 17.87
N ILE A 101 -0.08 -1.07 17.70
CA ILE A 101 -1.25 -1.95 17.57
C ILE A 101 -2.00 -2.14 18.90
N GLN A 102 -1.35 -1.84 20.02
CA GLN A 102 -1.97 -1.85 21.35
C GLN A 102 -2.82 -0.62 21.64
N ASP A 103 -2.57 0.49 20.95
CA ASP A 103 -3.26 1.77 21.13
C ASP A 103 -4.02 2.14 19.83
N ILE A 104 -5.10 1.40 19.59
CA ILE A 104 -5.85 1.52 18.33
C ILE A 104 -6.68 2.81 18.36
N ASN A 105 -6.46 3.67 17.37
CA ASN A 105 -7.23 4.88 17.15
C ASN A 105 -8.71 4.57 16.83
N PRO A 106 -9.63 5.54 17.03
CA PRO A 106 -11.01 5.41 16.59
C PRO A 106 -11.12 5.09 15.10
N GLU A 107 -12.09 4.25 14.73
CA GLU A 107 -12.26 3.78 13.34
C GLU A 107 -12.38 4.91 12.32
N GLU A 108 -13.04 6.00 12.68
CA GLU A 108 -13.20 7.18 11.82
C GLU A 108 -11.86 7.87 11.54
N GLU A 109 -11.01 7.97 12.55
CA GLU A 109 -9.68 8.54 12.42
C GLU A 109 -8.78 7.66 11.55
N ILE A 110 -8.83 6.33 11.76
CA ILE A 110 -8.11 5.36 10.92
C ILE A 110 -8.51 5.52 9.47
N LEU A 111 -9.82 5.58 9.19
CA LEU A 111 -10.33 5.72 7.82
C LEU A 111 -9.88 7.04 7.18
N ASN A 112 -9.89 8.12 7.94
CA ASN A 112 -9.45 9.43 7.46
C ASN A 112 -7.95 9.42 7.11
N ILE A 113 -7.09 8.95 8.02
CA ILE A 113 -5.63 8.86 7.81
C ILE A 113 -5.33 7.93 6.62
N TYR A 114 -6.01 6.79 6.53
CA TYR A 114 -5.85 5.85 5.42
C TYR A 114 -6.17 6.52 4.08
N ASN A 115 -7.30 7.22 4.00
CA ASN A 115 -7.72 7.92 2.78
C ASN A 115 -6.79 9.07 2.37
N GLN A 116 -6.23 9.80 3.32
CA GLN A 116 -5.20 10.82 3.04
C GLN A 116 -3.88 10.21 2.54
N SER A 117 -3.65 8.95 2.85
CA SER A 117 -2.43 8.22 2.52
C SER A 117 -2.51 7.43 1.21
N LEU A 118 -3.69 7.40 0.56
CA LEU A 118 -3.89 6.60 -0.65
C LEU A 118 -2.95 7.04 -1.78
N PHE A 119 -2.35 6.06 -2.41
CA PHE A 119 -1.54 6.24 -3.61
C PHE A 119 -2.43 6.63 -4.80
N ARG A 120 -2.05 7.70 -5.49
CA ARG A 120 -2.79 8.25 -6.63
C ARG A 120 -4.21 8.76 -6.32
N LYS A 121 -4.49 9.07 -5.05
CA LYS A 121 -5.75 9.71 -4.69
C LYS A 121 -5.87 11.08 -5.36
N ASP A 122 -7.05 11.36 -5.92
CA ASP A 122 -7.40 12.59 -6.63
C ASP A 122 -6.51 12.90 -7.86
N GLU A 123 -5.75 11.89 -8.35
CA GLU A 123 -4.96 11.98 -9.57
C GLU A 123 -5.63 11.17 -10.70
N ILE A 124 -5.59 11.69 -11.94
CA ILE A 124 -6.01 10.93 -13.11
C ILE A 124 -5.05 9.75 -13.29
N SER A 125 -5.62 8.57 -13.34
CA SER A 125 -4.88 7.32 -13.46
C SER A 125 -5.58 6.36 -14.41
N VAL A 126 -4.82 5.43 -14.99
CA VAL A 126 -5.38 4.41 -15.89
C VAL A 126 -5.75 3.19 -15.08
N PHE A 127 -6.97 2.72 -15.27
CA PHE A 127 -7.50 1.50 -14.67
C PHE A 127 -7.82 0.46 -15.72
N GLN A 128 -7.68 -0.81 -15.36
CA GLN A 128 -8.09 -1.95 -16.18
C GLN A 128 -9.18 -2.74 -15.45
N LYS A 129 -10.31 -2.94 -16.14
CA LYS A 129 -11.45 -3.76 -15.69
C LYS A 129 -11.91 -4.61 -16.88
N ASN A 130 -12.02 -5.93 -16.71
CA ASN A 130 -12.45 -6.85 -17.77
C ASN A 130 -11.68 -6.67 -19.09
N ASN A 131 -10.35 -6.50 -19.02
CA ASN A 131 -9.44 -6.22 -20.13
C ASN A 131 -9.66 -4.86 -20.85
N LEU A 132 -10.57 -4.03 -20.40
CA LEU A 132 -10.78 -2.68 -20.90
C LEU A 132 -10.02 -1.67 -20.04
N ARG A 133 -9.36 -0.72 -20.69
CA ARG A 133 -8.63 0.37 -20.03
C ARG A 133 -9.44 1.66 -20.15
N GLN A 134 -9.49 2.39 -19.05
CA GLN A 134 -10.10 3.72 -19.00
C GLN A 134 -9.42 4.58 -17.95
N ASN A 135 -9.56 5.89 -18.06
CA ASN A 135 -9.11 6.80 -17.02
C ASN A 135 -10.08 6.79 -15.83
N GLY A 136 -9.56 7.16 -14.69
CA GLY A 136 -10.37 7.34 -13.48
C GLY A 136 -9.59 8.05 -12.38
N ILE A 137 -10.31 8.42 -11.34
CA ILE A 137 -9.78 9.15 -10.20
C ILE A 137 -10.19 8.41 -8.93
N ILE A 138 -9.22 7.98 -8.12
CA ILE A 138 -9.49 7.40 -6.79
C ILE A 138 -10.05 8.50 -5.89
N LYS A 139 -11.22 8.27 -5.31
CA LYS A 139 -11.86 9.19 -4.37
C LYS A 139 -11.57 8.81 -2.93
N ASN A 140 -11.92 7.60 -2.52
CA ASN A 140 -11.70 7.12 -1.16
C ASN A 140 -11.86 5.60 -1.06
N ALA A 141 -11.34 5.02 0.01
CA ALA A 141 -11.78 3.73 0.52
C ALA A 141 -12.87 3.93 1.59
N ASP A 142 -13.80 2.98 1.71
CA ASP A 142 -14.86 3.07 2.70
C ASP A 142 -14.69 2.06 3.86
N LYS A 143 -15.53 2.18 4.88
CA LYS A 143 -15.52 1.32 6.08
C LYS A 143 -15.80 -0.16 5.78
N ASN A 144 -16.40 -0.46 4.64
CA ASN A 144 -16.72 -1.82 4.22
C ASN A 144 -15.59 -2.47 3.41
N GLY A 145 -14.55 -1.69 3.07
CA GLY A 145 -13.38 -2.18 2.33
C GLY A 145 -13.42 -1.93 0.83
N PHE A 146 -14.43 -1.23 0.31
CA PHE A 146 -14.49 -0.86 -1.10
C PHE A 146 -13.62 0.35 -1.40
N LEU A 147 -13.05 0.36 -2.60
CA LEU A 147 -12.41 1.53 -3.19
C LEU A 147 -13.40 2.23 -4.14
N TRP A 148 -13.62 3.52 -3.94
CA TRP A 148 -14.45 4.35 -4.79
C TRP A 148 -13.60 5.06 -5.83
N ILE A 149 -13.95 4.88 -7.10
CA ILE A 149 -13.24 5.46 -8.25
C ILE A 149 -14.28 6.13 -9.15
N ASP A 150 -13.98 7.35 -9.54
CA ASP A 150 -14.74 8.07 -10.57
C ASP A 150 -14.12 7.73 -11.92
N LEU A 151 -14.79 6.86 -12.67
CA LEU A 151 -14.32 6.34 -13.96
C LEU A 151 -14.85 7.20 -15.12
N GLU A 152 -14.03 7.47 -16.12
CA GLU A 152 -14.35 8.32 -17.26
C GLU A 152 -15.65 7.90 -17.97
N ASN A 153 -15.86 6.60 -18.16
CA ASN A 153 -17.00 6.08 -18.93
C ASN A 153 -18.17 5.59 -18.05
N GLU A 154 -17.97 5.38 -16.75
CA GLU A 154 -18.95 4.74 -15.86
C GLU A 154 -19.34 5.64 -14.67
N GLY A 155 -18.66 6.80 -14.49
CA GLY A 155 -18.85 7.65 -13.32
C GLY A 155 -18.36 7.01 -12.03
N LEU A 156 -18.90 7.46 -10.89
CA LEU A 156 -18.49 7.00 -9.57
C LEU A 156 -18.95 5.56 -9.31
N GLN A 157 -17.99 4.67 -9.18
CA GLN A 157 -18.18 3.23 -8.92
C GLN A 157 -17.39 2.79 -7.69
N LYS A 158 -17.85 1.72 -7.04
CA LYS A 158 -17.10 1.07 -5.95
C LYS A 158 -16.62 -0.32 -6.38
N PHE A 159 -15.43 -0.67 -5.93
CA PHE A 159 -14.76 -1.92 -6.29
C PHE A 159 -14.27 -2.66 -5.06
N PHE A 160 -14.43 -3.98 -5.09
CA PHE A 160 -13.77 -4.86 -4.16
C PHE A 160 -12.37 -5.27 -4.69
N HIS A 161 -11.54 -5.84 -3.82
CA HIS A 161 -10.19 -6.26 -4.19
C HIS A 161 -10.19 -7.20 -5.40
N LYS A 162 -9.35 -6.92 -6.39
CA LYS A 162 -9.19 -7.63 -7.68
C LYS A 162 -10.28 -7.39 -8.73
N GLU A 163 -11.32 -6.60 -8.47
CA GLU A 163 -12.33 -6.26 -9.49
C GLU A 163 -11.83 -5.20 -10.47
N ILE A 164 -10.82 -4.43 -10.07
CA ILE A 164 -10.19 -3.40 -10.91
C ILE A 164 -8.70 -3.34 -10.62
N GLU A 165 -7.88 -3.09 -11.63
CA GLU A 165 -6.44 -2.90 -11.50
C GLU A 165 -6.04 -1.47 -11.82
N LEU A 166 -5.31 -0.82 -10.91
CA LEU A 166 -4.60 0.42 -11.16
C LEU A 166 -3.31 0.12 -11.95
N LEU A 167 -3.22 0.67 -13.16
CA LEU A 167 -2.04 0.58 -14.00
C LEU A 167 -1.13 1.78 -13.69
N TYR A 168 -0.08 1.55 -12.89
CA TYR A 168 0.94 2.56 -12.60
C TYR A 168 2.28 2.08 -13.12
N TRP A 169 2.74 2.70 -14.20
CA TRP A 169 4.03 2.45 -14.80
C TRP A 169 4.80 3.76 -14.78
N THR A 170 6.06 3.70 -14.43
CA THR A 170 6.98 4.75 -14.87
C THR A 170 7.24 4.44 -16.35
N LEU A 171 6.58 5.16 -17.26
CA LEU A 171 7.09 5.26 -18.62
C LEU A 171 8.52 5.80 -18.49
N LYS A 172 9.53 4.97 -18.70
CA LYS A 172 10.80 5.49 -19.17
C LYS A 172 10.43 6.16 -20.50
N LEU A 173 10.43 7.48 -20.54
CA LEU A 173 10.55 8.19 -21.78
C LEU A 173 11.79 7.60 -22.46
N ILE A 174 11.58 6.78 -23.47
CA ILE A 174 12.64 6.43 -24.40
C ILE A 174 12.98 7.76 -25.03
N ASP A 175 14.12 8.32 -24.64
CA ASP A 175 14.70 9.50 -25.26
C ASP A 175 15.11 9.08 -26.67
N GLU A 176 14.17 9.09 -27.60
CA GLU A 176 14.44 8.97 -29.03
C GLU A 176 15.11 10.28 -29.47
N ARG A 177 16.40 10.38 -29.14
CA ARG A 177 17.29 11.26 -29.88
C ARG A 177 18.03 10.40 -30.89
N ILE A 178 17.50 10.38 -32.11
CA ILE A 178 18.23 10.13 -33.34
C ILE A 178 18.86 11.44 -33.79
#